data_2471ab39ab79c9312d36e23569769db5
#
_entry.id   2471ab39ab79c9312d36e23569769db5
#
_cell.length_a   1.000
_cell.length_b   1.000
_cell.length_c   1.000
_cell.angle_alpha   90.00
_cell.angle_beta   90.00
_cell.angle_gamma   90.00
#
_symmetry.space_group_name_H-M   'P 1'
#
loop_
_entity.id
_entity.type
_entity.pdbx_description
1 polymer ?
#
loop_
_entity_poly.entity_id
_entity_poly.type
_entity_poly.pdbx_seq_one_letter_code
_entity_poly.pdbx_strand_id
1 'polypeptide(L)'
;KTGFWSSLLTPLTYLIVNGTLLVIIWQGYISIQGEVLSQGALIALINYLLQILVELVKLAMLINSLNQSYISAKRIEEVFAEAPEDIHSELEQKQATNEQVLQVQELTFTYPDAAQPSLRGISFDMKQGQILGIIGGTGSGKSSLVQVLLGLYPADKESIDLYRNGRSPLNLEQWRSWISYVPQKVELFKGTIRSNLTLGLNQEVTDQELWQSLEIAQAKDFVSEKEGLLDATVEAGGRNFSGGQKQRLSIARAVLRQAPFLILDDATSALDTITESKLLKAIRENLPNTSLILISQRTSTLQMADQILLLEKGELLAIGKHEDLMKSSQVYREINASQHGKED
;
A
#
# COMPACT_ATOMS: atom_id res chain seq x y z
N LYS A 1 -20.35 7.28 26.81
CA LYS A 1 -21.18 7.02 28.03
C LYS A 1 -20.65 5.87 28.91
N THR A 2 -19.93 4.92 28.36
CA THR A 2 -19.36 3.75 29.11
C THR A 2 -18.18 4.13 30.03
N GLY A 3 -17.39 5.14 29.69
CA GLY A 3 -16.22 5.56 30.48
C GLY A 3 -16.57 6.20 31.83
N PHE A 4 -17.70 6.90 31.93
CA PHE A 4 -18.14 7.53 33.17
C PHE A 4 -18.54 6.51 34.24
N TRP A 5 -19.28 5.46 33.85
CA TRP A 5 -19.70 4.41 34.79
C TRP A 5 -18.51 3.55 35.26
N SER A 6 -17.55 3.27 34.37
CA SER A 6 -16.34 2.52 34.76
C SER A 6 -15.43 3.31 35.71
N SER A 7 -15.34 4.63 35.56
CA SER A 7 -14.55 5.47 36.46
C SER A 7 -15.20 5.64 37.83
N LEU A 8 -16.52 5.50 37.94
CA LEU A 8 -17.27 5.64 39.20
C LEU A 8 -17.29 4.34 40.02
N LEU A 9 -17.09 3.18 39.38
CA LEU A 9 -17.08 1.86 40.04
C LEU A 9 -16.00 1.77 41.13
N THR A 10 -14.78 2.23 40.85
CA THR A 10 -13.63 2.15 41.77
C THR A 10 -13.86 2.97 43.06
N PRO A 11 -14.22 4.28 43.02
CA PRO A 11 -14.52 5.05 44.20
C PRO A 11 -15.70 4.48 45.03
N LEU A 12 -16.73 4.00 44.33
CA LEU A 12 -17.91 3.43 45.00
C LEU A 12 -17.56 2.14 45.74
N THR A 13 -16.75 1.28 45.13
CA THR A 13 -16.25 0.05 45.76
C THR A 13 -15.43 0.37 47.02
N TYR A 14 -14.51 1.34 46.96
CA TYR A 14 -13.74 1.77 48.11
C TYR A 14 -14.64 2.33 49.25
N LEU A 15 -15.68 3.08 48.90
CA LEU A 15 -16.62 3.64 49.87
C LEU A 15 -17.40 2.54 50.61
N ILE A 16 -17.88 1.54 49.86
CA ILE A 16 -18.58 0.37 50.44
C ILE A 16 -17.65 -0.44 51.33
N VAL A 17 -16.43 -0.72 50.88
CA VAL A 17 -15.44 -1.51 51.64
C VAL A 17 -15.07 -0.82 52.93
N ASN A 18 -14.71 0.48 52.88
CA ASN A 18 -14.31 1.24 54.05
C ASN A 18 -15.49 1.40 55.01
N GLY A 19 -16.71 1.64 54.52
CA GLY A 19 -17.93 1.68 55.31
C GLY A 19 -18.19 0.34 56.04
N THR A 20 -18.05 -0.79 55.35
CA THR A 20 -18.18 -2.12 55.94
C THR A 20 -17.14 -2.37 57.04
N LEU A 21 -15.86 -1.96 56.79
CA LEU A 21 -14.82 -2.08 57.81
C LEU A 21 -15.13 -1.27 59.06
N LEU A 22 -15.65 -0.03 58.94
CA LEU A 22 -16.05 0.79 60.09
C LEU A 22 -17.20 0.08 60.89
N VAL A 23 -18.17 -0.50 60.24
CA VAL A 23 -19.25 -1.24 60.88
C VAL A 23 -18.71 -2.48 61.64
N ILE A 24 -17.78 -3.22 61.02
CA ILE A 24 -17.15 -4.41 61.64
C ILE A 24 -16.34 -4.00 62.88
N ILE A 25 -15.56 -2.92 62.81
CA ILE A 25 -14.77 -2.43 63.94
C ILE A 25 -15.72 -2.01 65.07
N TRP A 26 -16.79 -1.26 64.78
CA TRP A 26 -17.75 -0.82 65.76
C TRP A 26 -18.50 -1.99 66.43
N GLN A 27 -19.00 -2.94 65.64
CA GLN A 27 -19.66 -4.12 66.13
C GLN A 27 -18.70 -5.03 66.92
N GLY A 28 -17.46 -5.16 66.46
CA GLY A 28 -16.38 -5.87 67.16
C GLY A 28 -16.02 -5.29 68.51
N TYR A 29 -16.00 -3.93 68.62
CA TYR A 29 -15.78 -3.25 69.88
C TYR A 29 -16.88 -3.57 70.90
N ILE A 30 -18.14 -3.55 70.49
CA ILE A 30 -19.28 -3.93 71.36
C ILE A 30 -19.17 -5.43 71.78
N SER A 31 -18.78 -6.30 70.89
CA SER A 31 -18.62 -7.74 71.20
C SER A 31 -17.46 -8.00 72.14
N ILE A 32 -16.38 -7.21 72.12
CA ILE A 32 -15.29 -7.28 73.08
C ILE A 32 -15.72 -6.85 74.49
N GLN A 33 -16.53 -5.76 74.60
CA GLN A 33 -17.09 -5.33 75.91
C GLN A 33 -18.04 -6.38 76.51
N GLY A 34 -18.71 -7.16 75.67
CA GLY A 34 -19.60 -8.23 76.10
C GLY A 34 -18.86 -9.57 76.35
N GLU A 35 -17.54 -9.62 76.36
CA GLU A 35 -16.68 -10.82 76.54
C GLU A 35 -16.95 -11.94 75.50
N VAL A 36 -17.62 -11.62 74.36
CA VAL A 36 -17.94 -12.59 73.32
C VAL A 36 -16.77 -12.79 72.35
N LEU A 37 -15.94 -11.73 72.15
CA LEU A 37 -14.85 -11.75 71.18
C LEU A 37 -13.53 -11.22 71.82
N SER A 38 -12.42 -11.88 71.54
CA SER A 38 -11.09 -11.33 71.93
C SER A 38 -10.59 -10.29 70.99
N GLN A 39 -9.73 -9.37 71.47
CA GLN A 39 -9.10 -8.35 70.58
C GLN A 39 -8.30 -8.99 69.44
N GLY A 40 -7.60 -10.11 69.70
CA GLY A 40 -6.85 -10.85 68.68
C GLY A 40 -7.71 -11.44 67.60
N ALA A 41 -8.94 -11.94 67.99
CA ALA A 41 -9.92 -12.50 67.05
C ALA A 41 -10.50 -11.41 66.12
N LEU A 42 -10.74 -10.18 66.63
CA LEU A 42 -11.22 -9.05 65.81
C LEU A 42 -10.14 -8.63 64.80
N ILE A 43 -8.87 -8.52 65.20
CA ILE A 43 -7.77 -8.19 64.32
C ILE A 43 -7.60 -9.26 63.23
N ALA A 44 -7.68 -10.54 63.60
CA ALA A 44 -7.64 -11.66 62.65
C ALA A 44 -8.79 -11.60 61.61
N LEU A 45 -10.01 -11.30 62.07
CA LEU A 45 -11.20 -11.15 61.22
C LEU A 45 -10.99 -10.02 60.18
N ILE A 46 -10.52 -8.86 60.63
CA ILE A 46 -10.26 -7.71 59.75
C ILE A 46 -9.18 -8.08 58.70
N ASN A 47 -8.09 -8.70 59.11
CA ASN A 47 -7.02 -9.14 58.21
C ASN A 47 -7.52 -10.15 57.16
N TYR A 48 -8.32 -11.14 57.55
CA TYR A 48 -8.92 -12.08 56.59
C TYR A 48 -9.89 -11.40 55.62
N LEU A 49 -10.70 -10.46 56.09
CA LEU A 49 -11.62 -9.73 55.22
C LEU A 49 -10.85 -8.89 54.19
N LEU A 50 -9.79 -8.20 54.59
CA LEU A 50 -8.91 -7.45 53.68
C LEU A 50 -8.23 -8.37 52.66
N GLN A 51 -7.77 -9.53 53.10
CA GLN A 51 -7.14 -10.51 52.23
C GLN A 51 -8.16 -11.09 51.21
N ILE A 52 -9.33 -11.42 51.63
CA ILE A 52 -10.44 -11.91 50.75
C ILE A 52 -10.75 -10.83 49.70
N LEU A 53 -10.84 -9.57 50.12
CA LEU A 53 -11.10 -8.46 49.19
C LEU A 53 -10.03 -8.35 48.12
N VAL A 54 -8.76 -8.42 48.50
CA VAL A 54 -7.63 -8.36 47.56
C VAL A 54 -7.68 -9.51 46.54
N GLU A 55 -8.00 -10.74 47.03
CA GLU A 55 -8.13 -11.90 46.16
C GLU A 55 -9.34 -11.80 45.20
N LEU A 56 -10.46 -11.22 45.66
CA LEU A 56 -11.60 -10.97 44.78
C LEU A 56 -11.29 -9.94 43.67
N VAL A 57 -10.52 -8.87 44.01
CA VAL A 57 -10.10 -7.92 43.01
C VAL A 57 -9.16 -8.57 42.00
N LYS A 58 -8.19 -9.39 42.44
CA LYS A 58 -7.33 -10.18 41.55
C LYS A 58 -8.12 -11.11 40.61
N LEU A 59 -9.16 -11.76 41.15
CA LEU A 59 -10.02 -12.62 40.34
C LEU A 59 -10.77 -11.82 39.24
N ALA A 60 -11.28 -10.64 39.60
CA ALA A 60 -11.92 -9.76 38.62
C ALA A 60 -10.96 -9.32 37.54
N MET A 61 -9.71 -8.95 37.91
CA MET A 61 -8.65 -8.62 36.94
C MET A 61 -8.29 -9.79 36.04
N LEU A 62 -8.23 -11.01 36.61
CA LEU A 62 -7.96 -12.24 35.83
C LEU A 62 -9.06 -12.47 34.77
N ILE A 63 -10.31 -12.32 35.13
CA ILE A 63 -11.43 -12.46 34.18
C ILE A 63 -11.30 -11.47 33.03
N ASN A 64 -11.00 -10.21 33.33
CA ASN A 64 -10.78 -9.19 32.32
C ASN A 64 -9.59 -9.53 31.39
N SER A 65 -8.48 -10.01 31.98
CA SER A 65 -7.31 -10.43 31.22
C SER A 65 -7.60 -11.63 30.31
N LEU A 66 -8.37 -12.61 30.78
CA LEU A 66 -8.81 -13.76 29.99
C LEU A 66 -9.69 -13.32 28.82
N ASN A 67 -10.64 -12.40 29.04
CA ASN A 67 -11.46 -11.86 27.95
C ASN A 67 -10.64 -11.14 26.88
N GLN A 68 -9.66 -10.31 27.27
CA GLN A 68 -8.77 -9.64 26.34
C GLN A 68 -7.90 -10.65 25.57
N SER A 69 -7.39 -11.67 26.28
CA SER A 69 -6.59 -12.74 25.66
C SER A 69 -7.42 -13.53 24.64
N TYR A 70 -8.68 -13.85 24.97
CA TYR A 70 -9.59 -14.54 24.06
C TYR A 70 -9.86 -13.73 22.79
N ILE A 71 -10.15 -12.43 22.92
CA ILE A 71 -10.37 -11.54 21.78
C ILE A 71 -9.12 -11.46 20.89
N SER A 72 -7.94 -11.37 21.54
CA SER A 72 -6.67 -11.33 20.82
C SER A 72 -6.37 -12.65 20.10
N ALA A 73 -6.61 -13.78 20.74
CA ALA A 73 -6.47 -15.11 20.16
C ALA A 73 -7.39 -15.28 18.94
N LYS A 74 -8.64 -14.83 19.04
CA LYS A 74 -9.60 -14.90 17.93
C LYS A 74 -9.13 -14.07 16.72
N ARG A 75 -8.60 -12.87 16.95
CA ARG A 75 -8.05 -12.05 15.85
C ARG A 75 -6.84 -12.71 15.18
N ILE A 76 -6.00 -13.39 15.95
CA ILE A 76 -4.88 -14.16 15.42
C ILE A 76 -5.38 -15.34 14.59
N GLU A 77 -6.38 -16.07 15.10
CA GLU A 77 -7.01 -17.20 14.41
C GLU A 77 -7.64 -16.75 13.08
N GLU A 78 -8.34 -15.61 13.05
CA GLU A 78 -8.90 -15.03 11.83
C GLU A 78 -7.81 -14.79 10.76
N VAL A 79 -6.64 -14.28 11.16
CA VAL A 79 -5.50 -14.09 10.22
C VAL A 79 -4.92 -15.42 9.75
N PHE A 80 -4.81 -16.42 10.61
CA PHE A 80 -4.33 -17.75 10.23
C PHE A 80 -5.34 -18.58 9.42
N ALA A 81 -6.62 -18.25 9.52
CA ALA A 81 -7.67 -18.88 8.72
C ALA A 81 -7.68 -18.41 7.27
N GLU A 82 -7.06 -17.24 6.97
CA GLU A 82 -6.90 -16.78 5.59
C GLU A 82 -5.93 -17.71 4.85
N ALA A 83 -6.39 -18.26 3.76
CA ALA A 83 -5.54 -19.10 2.91
C ALA A 83 -4.44 -18.25 2.27
N PRO A 84 -3.16 -18.69 2.32
CA PRO A 84 -2.10 -17.99 1.60
C PRO A 84 -2.40 -17.99 0.11
N GLU A 85 -2.08 -16.88 -0.56
CA GLU A 85 -2.19 -16.78 -2.00
C GLU A 85 -1.26 -17.81 -2.69
N ASP A 86 -1.82 -18.63 -3.57
CA ASP A 86 -1.04 -19.59 -4.35
C ASP A 86 -0.45 -18.91 -5.58
N ILE A 87 0.74 -18.33 -5.40
CA ILE A 87 1.47 -17.65 -6.48
C ILE A 87 2.16 -18.63 -7.46
N HIS A 88 2.20 -19.91 -7.14
CA HIS A 88 2.89 -20.93 -7.93
C HIS A 88 1.93 -21.80 -8.75
N SER A 89 0.61 -21.67 -8.56
CA SER A 89 -0.36 -22.41 -9.37
C SER A 89 -0.21 -22.03 -10.85
N GLU A 90 -0.27 -23.07 -11.71
CA GLU A 90 -0.12 -22.89 -13.14
C GLU A 90 -1.28 -22.08 -13.73
N LEU A 91 -0.93 -21.06 -14.51
CA LEU A 91 -1.87 -20.30 -15.32
C LEU A 91 -2.07 -21.00 -16.67
N GLU A 92 -3.25 -20.80 -17.26
CA GLU A 92 -3.52 -21.28 -18.63
C GLU A 92 -2.52 -20.68 -19.61
N GLN A 93 -1.84 -21.55 -20.38
CA GLN A 93 -0.83 -21.13 -21.32
C GLN A 93 -1.46 -20.65 -22.62
N LYS A 94 -1.25 -19.39 -22.94
CA LYS A 94 -1.72 -18.76 -24.16
C LYS A 94 -0.54 -18.34 -25.04
N GLN A 95 -0.81 -18.20 -26.34
CA GLN A 95 0.16 -17.73 -27.32
C GLN A 95 -0.38 -16.51 -28.05
N ALA A 96 0.49 -15.56 -28.33
CA ALA A 96 0.19 -14.38 -29.11
C ALA A 96 1.26 -14.11 -30.17
N THR A 97 1.07 -13.11 -30.99
CA THR A 97 2.13 -12.60 -31.87
C THR A 97 3.27 -12.02 -31.03
N ASN A 98 4.50 -12.05 -31.53
CA ASN A 98 5.65 -11.50 -30.81
C ASN A 98 5.55 -10.00 -30.52
N GLU A 99 4.71 -9.27 -31.23
CA GLU A 99 4.50 -7.83 -31.02
C GLU A 99 3.51 -7.53 -29.88
N GLN A 100 2.56 -8.41 -29.63
CA GLN A 100 1.54 -8.20 -28.60
C GLN A 100 2.10 -8.57 -27.23
N VAL A 101 1.98 -7.68 -26.26
CA VAL A 101 2.52 -7.89 -24.90
C VAL A 101 1.46 -7.78 -23.81
N LEU A 102 0.37 -7.06 -24.04
CA LEU A 102 -0.76 -6.95 -23.12
C LEU A 102 -2.04 -6.94 -23.92
N GLN A 103 -3.01 -7.72 -23.49
CA GLN A 103 -4.38 -7.72 -24.02
C GLN A 103 -5.35 -7.67 -22.84
N VAL A 104 -6.27 -6.74 -22.88
CA VAL A 104 -7.37 -6.60 -21.92
C VAL A 104 -8.68 -6.62 -22.68
N GLN A 105 -9.59 -7.53 -22.29
CA GLN A 105 -10.86 -7.74 -22.96
C GLN A 105 -12.00 -7.74 -21.95
N GLU A 106 -12.96 -6.84 -22.14
CA GLU A 106 -14.20 -6.73 -21.34
C GLU A 106 -13.96 -6.79 -19.83
N LEU A 107 -12.81 -6.26 -19.37
CA LEU A 107 -12.41 -6.30 -17.97
C LEU A 107 -13.43 -5.60 -17.08
N THR A 108 -14.08 -6.39 -16.24
CA THR A 108 -14.95 -5.91 -15.17
C THR A 108 -14.38 -6.35 -13.83
N PHE A 109 -14.26 -5.41 -12.90
CA PHE A 109 -13.67 -5.71 -11.59
C PHE A 109 -14.44 -5.05 -10.45
N THR A 110 -14.74 -5.84 -9.42
CA THR A 110 -15.39 -5.41 -8.18
C THR A 110 -14.51 -5.80 -7.01
N TYR A 111 -14.21 -4.85 -6.12
CA TYR A 111 -13.50 -5.17 -4.87
C TYR A 111 -14.33 -6.11 -3.99
N PRO A 112 -13.70 -6.97 -3.17
CA PRO A 112 -14.42 -7.70 -2.14
C PRO A 112 -15.26 -6.74 -1.31
N ASP A 113 -16.50 -7.15 -0.98
CA ASP A 113 -17.47 -6.37 -0.20
C ASP A 113 -17.98 -5.05 -0.84
N ALA A 114 -17.59 -4.73 -2.07
CA ALA A 114 -18.14 -3.59 -2.80
C ALA A 114 -19.45 -3.95 -3.51
N ALA A 115 -20.45 -3.03 -3.43
CA ALA A 115 -21.75 -3.23 -4.05
C ALA A 115 -21.75 -3.01 -5.57
N GLN A 116 -20.72 -2.34 -6.12
CA GLN A 116 -20.67 -2.00 -7.55
C GLN A 116 -19.25 -2.19 -8.10
N PRO A 117 -19.13 -2.52 -9.40
CA PRO A 117 -17.84 -2.67 -10.05
C PRO A 117 -17.08 -1.34 -10.11
N SER A 118 -15.78 -1.42 -9.86
CA SER A 118 -14.83 -0.32 -9.98
C SER A 118 -14.30 -0.16 -11.41
N LEU A 119 -14.34 -1.24 -12.20
CA LEU A 119 -14.04 -1.25 -13.64
C LEU A 119 -15.16 -1.97 -14.36
N ARG A 120 -15.52 -1.50 -15.58
CA ARG A 120 -16.66 -2.01 -16.35
C ARG A 120 -16.31 -2.10 -17.82
N GLY A 121 -16.19 -3.33 -18.34
CA GLY A 121 -16.04 -3.61 -19.78
C GLY A 121 -14.85 -2.91 -20.43
N ILE A 122 -13.71 -2.81 -19.75
CA ILE A 122 -12.51 -2.15 -20.29
C ILE A 122 -11.82 -3.08 -21.26
N SER A 123 -11.58 -2.60 -22.50
CA SER A 123 -10.88 -3.34 -23.54
C SER A 123 -9.81 -2.50 -24.21
N PHE A 124 -8.59 -2.98 -24.25
CA PHE A 124 -7.46 -2.38 -24.97
C PHE A 124 -6.35 -3.40 -25.17
N ASP A 125 -5.40 -3.09 -26.06
CA ASP A 125 -4.20 -3.87 -26.29
C ASP A 125 -2.96 -2.98 -26.29
N MET A 126 -1.78 -3.61 -26.09
CA MET A 126 -0.49 -2.92 -26.07
C MET A 126 0.56 -3.76 -26.77
N LYS A 127 1.40 -3.10 -27.57
CA LYS A 127 2.52 -3.71 -28.28
C LYS A 127 3.83 -3.52 -27.53
N GLN A 128 4.84 -4.34 -27.85
CA GLN A 128 6.18 -4.26 -27.27
C GLN A 128 6.80 -2.87 -27.51
N GLY A 129 7.39 -2.31 -26.48
CA GLY A 129 8.04 -0.98 -26.54
C GLY A 129 7.09 0.20 -26.66
N GLN A 130 5.78 -0.02 -26.67
CA GLN A 130 4.76 1.02 -26.72
C GLN A 130 4.65 1.75 -25.38
N ILE A 131 4.32 3.03 -25.41
CA ILE A 131 3.95 3.84 -24.26
C ILE A 131 2.43 3.99 -24.22
N LEU A 132 1.80 3.41 -23.21
CA LEU A 132 0.38 3.52 -22.94
C LEU A 132 0.14 4.56 -21.85
N GLY A 133 -0.48 5.66 -22.16
CA GLY A 133 -0.92 6.67 -21.21
C GLY A 133 -2.27 6.31 -20.59
N ILE A 134 -2.47 6.60 -19.31
CA ILE A 134 -3.77 6.46 -18.65
C ILE A 134 -4.11 7.76 -17.94
N ILE A 135 -5.25 8.36 -18.28
CA ILE A 135 -5.74 9.61 -17.70
C ILE A 135 -7.20 9.48 -17.27
N GLY A 136 -7.59 10.30 -16.30
CA GLY A 136 -8.95 10.37 -15.79
C GLY A 136 -9.00 11.08 -14.44
N GLY A 137 -10.14 11.53 -14.02
CA GLY A 137 -10.35 12.19 -12.73
C GLY A 137 -10.12 11.27 -11.52
N THR A 138 -10.21 11.82 -10.31
CA THR A 138 -10.22 11.03 -9.08
C THR A 138 -11.43 10.08 -9.09
N GLY A 139 -11.22 8.82 -8.73
CA GLY A 139 -12.28 7.81 -8.76
C GLY A 139 -12.62 7.24 -10.15
N SER A 140 -11.83 7.56 -11.20
CA SER A 140 -12.09 7.02 -12.55
C SER A 140 -11.69 5.55 -12.74
N GLY A 141 -11.05 4.89 -11.74
CA GLY A 141 -10.67 3.49 -11.82
C GLY A 141 -9.20 3.22 -12.15
N LYS A 142 -8.34 4.25 -12.34
CA LYS A 142 -6.91 4.08 -12.68
C LYS A 142 -6.16 3.16 -11.71
N SER A 143 -6.28 3.43 -10.42
CA SER A 143 -5.60 2.61 -9.39
C SER A 143 -6.15 1.17 -9.35
N SER A 144 -7.45 0.98 -9.57
CA SER A 144 -8.05 -0.35 -9.65
C SER A 144 -7.51 -1.11 -10.86
N LEU A 145 -7.40 -0.46 -12.02
CA LEU A 145 -6.80 -1.07 -13.22
C LEU A 145 -5.35 -1.47 -12.96
N VAL A 146 -4.54 -0.60 -12.35
CA VAL A 146 -3.14 -0.92 -11.99
C VAL A 146 -3.06 -2.13 -11.05
N GLN A 147 -3.87 -2.17 -10.00
CA GLN A 147 -3.85 -3.27 -9.02
C GLN A 147 -4.23 -4.61 -9.65
N VAL A 148 -5.16 -4.61 -10.59
CA VAL A 148 -5.53 -5.82 -11.34
C VAL A 148 -4.43 -6.20 -12.33
N LEU A 149 -3.82 -5.26 -13.06
CA LEU A 149 -2.67 -5.51 -13.94
C LEU A 149 -1.45 -6.05 -13.18
N LEU A 150 -1.22 -5.61 -11.94
CA LEU A 150 -0.18 -6.14 -11.06
C LEU A 150 -0.48 -7.56 -10.54
N GLY A 151 -1.67 -8.09 -10.80
CA GLY A 151 -2.12 -9.37 -10.25
C GLY A 151 -2.28 -9.33 -8.73
N LEU A 152 -2.58 -8.17 -8.12
CA LEU A 152 -2.87 -8.04 -6.69
C LEU A 152 -4.31 -8.41 -6.36
N TYR A 153 -5.18 -8.36 -7.35
CA TYR A 153 -6.55 -8.84 -7.29
C TYR A 153 -6.82 -9.75 -8.48
N PRO A 154 -7.56 -10.84 -8.28
CA PRO A 154 -7.93 -11.71 -9.39
C PRO A 154 -8.87 -10.96 -10.34
N ALA A 155 -8.54 -11.02 -11.63
CA ALA A 155 -9.45 -10.66 -12.70
C ALA A 155 -10.17 -11.92 -13.19
N ASP A 156 -11.27 -11.75 -13.94
CA ASP A 156 -11.86 -12.89 -14.66
C ASP A 156 -10.79 -13.53 -15.56
N LYS A 157 -10.70 -14.86 -15.55
CA LYS A 157 -9.59 -15.65 -16.14
C LYS A 157 -9.25 -15.31 -17.60
N GLU A 158 -10.15 -14.69 -18.32
CA GLU A 158 -9.99 -14.40 -19.76
C GLU A 158 -9.86 -12.89 -20.06
N SER A 159 -9.94 -12.04 -19.02
CA SER A 159 -10.02 -10.60 -19.23
C SER A 159 -8.66 -9.90 -19.36
N ILE A 160 -7.56 -10.51 -18.93
CA ILE A 160 -6.21 -9.94 -19.03
C ILE A 160 -5.21 -11.02 -19.40
N ASP A 161 -4.43 -10.76 -20.44
CA ASP A 161 -3.32 -11.60 -20.86
C ASP A 161 -2.04 -10.76 -21.00
N LEU A 162 -0.96 -11.22 -20.37
CA LEU A 162 0.39 -10.71 -20.56
C LEU A 162 1.18 -11.67 -21.44
N TYR A 163 2.06 -11.13 -22.29
CA TYR A 163 2.91 -11.92 -23.16
C TYR A 163 4.35 -11.41 -23.13
N ARG A 164 5.29 -12.35 -23.22
CA ARG A 164 6.71 -12.09 -23.44
C ARG A 164 7.21 -13.07 -24.49
N ASN A 165 7.72 -12.55 -25.62
CA ASN A 165 8.12 -13.38 -26.77
C ASN A 165 7.00 -14.34 -27.22
N GLY A 166 5.76 -13.85 -27.26
CA GLY A 166 4.58 -14.59 -27.70
C GLY A 166 4.05 -15.65 -26.72
N ARG A 167 4.56 -15.72 -25.49
CA ARG A 167 4.12 -16.69 -24.46
C ARG A 167 3.57 -15.98 -23.23
N SER A 168 2.51 -16.52 -22.65
CA SER A 168 1.97 -16.06 -21.35
C SER A 168 2.84 -16.55 -20.19
N PRO A 169 2.73 -15.92 -18.98
CA PRO A 169 3.45 -16.35 -17.79
C PRO A 169 2.94 -17.70 -17.28
N LEU A 170 3.83 -18.50 -16.69
CA LEU A 170 3.51 -19.84 -16.18
C LEU A 170 2.61 -19.77 -14.93
N ASN A 171 2.84 -18.75 -14.08
CA ASN A 171 2.16 -18.58 -12.81
C ASN A 171 2.15 -17.10 -12.40
N LEU A 172 1.52 -16.77 -11.27
CA LEU A 172 1.41 -15.40 -10.78
C LEU A 172 2.76 -14.81 -10.33
N GLU A 173 3.70 -15.64 -9.85
CA GLU A 173 5.05 -15.21 -9.53
C GLU A 173 5.77 -14.69 -10.77
N GLN A 174 5.71 -15.44 -11.87
CA GLN A 174 6.29 -15.03 -13.15
C GLN A 174 5.58 -13.80 -13.72
N TRP A 175 4.25 -13.73 -13.62
CA TRP A 175 3.46 -12.55 -13.98
C TRP A 175 4.01 -11.30 -13.28
N ARG A 176 4.13 -11.34 -11.95
CA ARG A 176 4.64 -10.22 -11.15
C ARG A 176 6.12 -9.91 -11.43
N SER A 177 6.91 -10.92 -11.78
CA SER A 177 8.31 -10.71 -12.16
C SER A 177 8.48 -9.94 -13.47
N TRP A 178 7.50 -9.99 -14.35
CA TRP A 178 7.52 -9.25 -15.62
C TRP A 178 7.14 -7.78 -15.49
N ILE A 179 6.67 -7.35 -14.33
CA ILE A 179 6.21 -5.98 -14.11
C ILE A 179 7.10 -5.29 -13.08
N SER A 180 7.67 -4.14 -13.45
CA SER A 180 8.24 -3.17 -12.53
C SER A 180 7.22 -2.07 -12.27
N TYR A 181 7.00 -1.74 -11.01
CA TYR A 181 5.98 -0.78 -10.59
C TYR A 181 6.57 0.32 -9.72
N VAL A 182 6.27 1.57 -10.06
CA VAL A 182 6.58 2.74 -9.25
C VAL A 182 5.27 3.37 -8.80
N PRO A 183 4.94 3.27 -7.50
CA PRO A 183 3.68 3.81 -6.96
C PRO A 183 3.72 5.32 -6.86
N GLN A 184 2.54 5.94 -6.79
CA GLN A 184 2.37 7.37 -6.55
C GLN A 184 3.07 7.83 -5.26
N LYS A 185 2.91 7.08 -4.16
CA LYS A 185 3.60 7.33 -2.89
C LYS A 185 4.82 6.45 -2.78
N VAL A 186 5.98 7.05 -2.99
CA VAL A 186 7.27 6.35 -2.91
C VAL A 186 7.77 6.29 -1.48
N GLU A 187 8.24 5.11 -1.07
CA GLU A 187 8.95 4.91 0.19
C GLU A 187 10.34 4.32 -0.07
N LEU A 188 11.33 4.88 0.65
CA LEU A 188 12.69 4.37 0.68
C LEU A 188 12.91 3.68 2.03
N PHE A 189 13.66 2.58 2.01
CA PHE A 189 13.97 1.81 3.20
C PHE A 189 15.26 2.34 3.85
N LYS A 190 15.33 2.25 5.18
CA LYS A 190 16.54 2.58 5.92
C LYS A 190 17.71 1.70 5.45
N GLY A 191 18.82 2.31 5.11
CA GLY A 191 20.01 1.64 4.59
C GLY A 191 20.88 2.57 3.77
N THR A 192 21.30 2.13 2.59
CA THR A 192 22.06 2.94 1.63
C THR A 192 21.27 3.14 0.33
N ILE A 193 21.72 4.02 -0.56
CA ILE A 193 21.18 4.16 -1.90
C ILE A 193 21.30 2.81 -2.62
N ARG A 194 22.48 2.18 -2.59
CA ARG A 194 22.75 0.86 -3.16
C ARG A 194 21.70 -0.18 -2.69
N SER A 195 21.52 -0.34 -1.38
CA SER A 195 20.57 -1.31 -0.83
C SER A 195 19.12 -1.02 -1.23
N ASN A 196 18.78 0.23 -1.45
CA ASN A 196 17.47 0.61 -1.96
C ASN A 196 17.30 0.29 -3.44
N LEU A 197 18.31 0.51 -4.28
CA LEU A 197 18.25 0.20 -5.70
C LEU A 197 18.18 -1.30 -5.97
N THR A 198 18.95 -2.11 -5.21
CA THR A 198 19.02 -3.57 -5.38
C THR A 198 17.92 -4.34 -4.64
N LEU A 199 17.00 -3.65 -3.98
CA LEU A 199 15.93 -4.27 -3.22
C LEU A 199 15.07 -5.20 -4.09
N GLY A 200 14.97 -6.47 -3.69
CA GLY A 200 14.17 -7.49 -4.39
C GLY A 200 14.83 -8.03 -5.66
N LEU A 201 16.12 -7.76 -5.90
CA LEU A 201 16.89 -8.43 -6.93
C LEU A 201 17.62 -9.64 -6.36
N ASN A 202 17.52 -10.78 -7.06
CA ASN A 202 18.19 -12.03 -6.68
C ASN A 202 19.56 -12.20 -7.34
N GLN A 203 20.00 -11.24 -8.16
CA GLN A 203 21.27 -11.26 -8.88
C GLN A 203 22.21 -10.17 -8.36
N GLU A 204 23.50 -10.42 -8.47
CA GLU A 204 24.51 -9.40 -8.23
C GLU A 204 24.44 -8.32 -9.32
N VAL A 205 24.49 -7.07 -8.89
CA VAL A 205 24.41 -5.89 -9.75
C VAL A 205 25.72 -5.13 -9.62
N THR A 206 26.32 -4.78 -10.75
CA THR A 206 27.56 -4.00 -10.80
C THR A 206 27.29 -2.52 -10.50
N ASP A 207 28.32 -1.81 -10.03
CA ASP A 207 28.23 -0.35 -9.84
C ASP A 207 27.90 0.37 -11.15
N GLN A 208 28.38 -0.11 -12.28
CA GLN A 208 28.09 0.45 -13.58
C GLN A 208 26.58 0.40 -13.90
N GLU A 209 25.91 -0.72 -13.62
CA GLU A 209 24.45 -0.86 -13.81
C GLU A 209 23.67 0.05 -12.87
N LEU A 210 24.13 0.17 -11.62
CA LEU A 210 23.54 1.11 -10.66
C LEU A 210 23.62 2.55 -11.15
N TRP A 211 24.80 3.01 -11.59
CA TRP A 211 24.99 4.35 -12.12
C TRP A 211 24.19 4.58 -13.41
N GLN A 212 24.10 3.60 -14.28
CA GLN A 212 23.28 3.67 -15.49
C GLN A 212 21.79 3.83 -15.16
N SER A 213 21.28 3.05 -14.20
CA SER A 213 19.88 3.18 -13.75
C SER A 213 19.58 4.55 -13.15
N LEU A 214 20.53 5.12 -12.38
CA LEU A 214 20.44 6.47 -11.83
C LEU A 214 20.47 7.55 -12.92
N GLU A 215 21.29 7.35 -13.96
CA GLU A 215 21.36 8.27 -15.12
C GLU A 215 20.05 8.29 -15.89
N ILE A 216 19.49 7.13 -16.21
CA ILE A 216 18.17 7.00 -16.85
C ILE A 216 17.09 7.70 -16.00
N ALA A 217 17.11 7.48 -14.68
CA ALA A 217 16.16 8.09 -13.76
C ALA A 217 16.44 9.57 -13.43
N GLN A 218 17.42 10.22 -14.09
CA GLN A 218 17.84 11.61 -13.83
C GLN A 218 18.25 11.82 -12.35
N ALA A 219 18.81 10.80 -11.71
CA ALA A 219 19.20 10.81 -10.29
C ALA A 219 20.72 10.91 -10.08
N LYS A 220 21.52 10.70 -11.12
CA LYS A 220 23.00 10.63 -11.06
C LYS A 220 23.61 11.86 -10.41
N ASP A 221 23.18 13.06 -10.81
CA ASP A 221 23.78 14.32 -10.36
C ASP A 221 23.71 14.45 -8.83
N PHE A 222 22.51 14.39 -8.26
CA PHE A 222 22.34 14.56 -6.82
C PHE A 222 22.90 13.39 -5.99
N VAL A 223 23.03 12.18 -6.57
CA VAL A 223 23.67 11.04 -5.89
C VAL A 223 25.19 11.21 -5.89
N SER A 224 25.78 11.74 -6.98
CA SER A 224 27.23 12.00 -7.07
C SER A 224 27.71 13.11 -6.12
N GLU A 225 26.81 14.01 -5.70
CA GLU A 225 27.10 15.06 -4.72
C GLU A 225 27.01 14.59 -3.25
N LYS A 226 26.47 13.37 -3.00
CA LYS A 226 26.35 12.86 -1.64
C LYS A 226 27.64 12.22 -1.15
N GLU A 227 27.99 12.51 0.10
CA GLU A 227 29.05 11.80 0.79
C GLU A 227 28.71 10.31 0.86
N GLY A 228 29.61 9.45 0.37
CA GLY A 228 29.41 8.00 0.26
C GLY A 228 28.78 7.54 -1.06
N LEU A 229 28.38 8.45 -1.96
CA LEU A 229 27.85 8.12 -3.30
C LEU A 229 26.72 7.08 -3.25
N LEU A 230 26.92 5.89 -3.84
CA LEU A 230 25.97 4.77 -3.79
C LEU A 230 25.75 4.25 -2.37
N ASP A 231 26.72 4.39 -1.47
CA ASP A 231 26.65 3.93 -0.09
C ASP A 231 26.23 5.03 0.89
N ALA A 232 25.82 6.20 0.35
CA ALA A 232 25.22 7.28 1.11
C ALA A 232 23.96 6.79 1.86
N THR A 233 23.85 7.22 3.12
CA THR A 233 22.78 6.78 4.04
C THR A 233 21.41 7.25 3.58
N VAL A 234 20.44 6.33 3.64
CA VAL A 234 19.01 6.56 3.49
C VAL A 234 18.33 6.37 4.83
N GLU A 235 17.69 7.41 5.37
CA GLU A 235 16.90 7.32 6.58
C GLU A 235 15.57 6.61 6.33
N ALA A 236 14.91 6.12 7.39
CA ALA A 236 13.60 5.47 7.30
C ALA A 236 12.58 6.37 6.58
N GLY A 237 11.95 5.85 5.52
CA GLY A 237 11.04 6.60 4.66
C GLY A 237 11.74 7.65 3.79
N GLY A 238 13.08 7.62 3.70
CA GLY A 238 13.85 8.58 2.89
C GLY A 238 13.73 10.03 3.35
N ARG A 239 13.66 10.30 4.66
CA ARG A 239 13.43 11.66 5.21
C ARG A 239 14.50 12.66 4.81
N ASN A 240 15.70 12.19 4.54
CA ASN A 240 16.84 12.99 4.08
C ASN A 240 16.87 13.22 2.56
N PHE A 241 15.77 12.90 1.83
CA PHE A 241 15.60 13.15 0.40
C PHE A 241 14.32 13.95 0.13
N SER A 242 14.38 14.84 -0.87
CA SER A 242 13.18 15.54 -1.34
C SER A 242 12.20 14.58 -2.04
N GLY A 243 10.94 14.99 -2.22
CA GLY A 243 9.93 14.17 -2.91
C GLY A 243 10.38 13.74 -4.33
N GLY A 244 10.89 14.67 -5.11
CA GLY A 244 11.40 14.37 -6.45
C GLY A 244 12.67 13.50 -6.46
N GLN A 245 13.54 13.59 -5.45
CA GLN A 245 14.67 12.69 -5.30
C GLN A 245 14.22 11.26 -4.96
N LYS A 246 13.24 11.10 -4.07
CA LYS A 246 12.64 9.79 -3.76
C LYS A 246 12.01 9.16 -4.99
N GLN A 247 11.24 9.92 -5.76
CA GLN A 247 10.63 9.43 -7.00
C GLN A 247 11.71 8.96 -7.98
N ARG A 248 12.74 9.75 -8.23
CA ARG A 248 13.84 9.37 -9.14
C ARG A 248 14.59 8.12 -8.67
N LEU A 249 14.86 7.97 -7.36
CA LEU A 249 15.47 6.75 -6.82
C LEU A 249 14.55 5.51 -6.97
N SER A 250 13.24 5.68 -6.80
CA SER A 250 12.30 4.58 -7.03
C SER A 250 12.20 4.20 -8.49
N ILE A 251 12.25 5.17 -9.40
CA ILE A 251 12.30 4.93 -10.84
C ILE A 251 13.60 4.21 -11.20
N ALA A 252 14.77 4.63 -10.67
CA ALA A 252 16.05 3.94 -10.88
C ALA A 252 15.98 2.46 -10.43
N ARG A 253 15.38 2.18 -9.25
CA ARG A 253 15.11 0.81 -8.77
C ARG A 253 14.28 0.01 -9.77
N ALA A 254 13.22 0.61 -10.31
CA ALA A 254 12.32 -0.05 -11.26
C ALA A 254 12.99 -0.31 -12.61
N VAL A 255 13.79 0.65 -13.11
CA VAL A 255 14.58 0.54 -14.33
C VAL A 255 15.63 -0.56 -14.21
N LEU A 256 16.31 -0.64 -13.06
CA LEU A 256 17.35 -1.64 -12.78
C LEU A 256 16.85 -3.09 -12.90
N ARG A 257 15.56 -3.33 -12.64
CA ARG A 257 14.94 -4.67 -12.79
C ARG A 257 14.84 -5.14 -14.23
N GLN A 258 14.92 -4.23 -15.22
CA GLN A 258 14.81 -4.54 -16.66
C GLN A 258 13.59 -5.40 -17.01
N ALA A 259 12.48 -5.19 -16.31
CA ALA A 259 11.25 -5.93 -16.56
C ALA A 259 10.65 -5.56 -17.93
N PRO A 260 9.94 -6.50 -18.60
CA PRO A 260 9.26 -6.22 -19.87
C PRO A 260 8.23 -5.09 -19.80
N PHE A 261 7.62 -4.93 -18.61
CA PHE A 261 6.65 -3.88 -18.34
C PHE A 261 7.14 -2.96 -17.23
N LEU A 262 7.02 -1.65 -17.44
CA LEU A 262 7.25 -0.63 -16.45
C LEU A 262 5.96 0.18 -16.25
N ILE A 263 5.44 0.20 -15.04
CA ILE A 263 4.26 0.99 -14.67
C ILE A 263 4.72 2.15 -13.79
N LEU A 264 4.44 3.37 -14.24
CA LEU A 264 4.67 4.61 -13.50
C LEU A 264 3.32 5.21 -13.09
N ASP A 265 2.92 5.06 -11.83
CA ASP A 265 1.65 5.53 -11.31
C ASP A 265 1.83 6.92 -10.67
N ASP A 266 1.57 7.97 -11.45
CA ASP A 266 1.78 9.38 -11.07
C ASP A 266 3.19 9.66 -10.48
N ALA A 267 4.15 8.81 -10.87
CA ALA A 267 5.48 8.75 -10.29
C ALA A 267 6.39 9.92 -10.70
N THR A 268 5.95 10.78 -11.59
CA THR A 268 6.66 11.97 -12.05
C THR A 268 6.06 13.28 -11.50
N SER A 269 5.00 13.18 -10.69
CA SER A 269 4.23 14.35 -10.20
C SER A 269 5.03 15.36 -9.38
N ALA A 270 6.09 14.93 -8.67
CA ALA A 270 6.99 15.80 -7.91
C ALA A 270 8.21 16.28 -8.71
N LEU A 271 8.25 16.00 -10.02
CA LEU A 271 9.30 16.48 -10.93
C LEU A 271 8.84 17.76 -11.66
N ASP A 272 9.80 18.63 -11.94
CA ASP A 272 9.59 19.72 -12.89
C ASP A 272 9.48 19.17 -14.32
N THR A 273 8.83 19.92 -15.20
CA THR A 273 8.53 19.51 -16.58
C THR A 273 9.77 19.16 -17.40
N ILE A 274 10.89 19.84 -17.15
CA ILE A 274 12.13 19.60 -17.89
C ILE A 274 12.74 18.25 -17.48
N THR A 275 12.82 17.99 -16.17
CA THR A 275 13.33 16.73 -15.62
C THR A 275 12.44 15.56 -16.02
N GLU A 276 11.12 15.73 -15.96
CA GLU A 276 10.14 14.73 -16.40
C GLU A 276 10.34 14.36 -17.88
N SER A 277 10.44 15.36 -18.77
CA SER A 277 10.66 15.14 -20.21
C SER A 277 11.97 14.40 -20.48
N LYS A 278 13.07 14.79 -19.81
CA LYS A 278 14.37 14.12 -19.93
C LYS A 278 14.31 12.66 -19.45
N LEU A 279 13.62 12.40 -18.32
CA LEU A 279 13.43 11.08 -17.76
C LEU A 279 12.69 10.16 -18.74
N LEU A 280 11.53 10.59 -19.23
CA LEU A 280 10.71 9.79 -20.13
C LEU A 280 11.42 9.52 -21.47
N LYS A 281 12.16 10.52 -21.98
CA LYS A 281 13.01 10.35 -23.16
C LYS A 281 14.13 9.33 -22.90
N ALA A 282 14.82 9.42 -21.75
CA ALA A 282 15.88 8.49 -21.38
C ALA A 282 15.36 7.05 -21.23
N ILE A 283 14.15 6.86 -20.66
CA ILE A 283 13.51 5.54 -20.58
C ILE A 283 13.28 5.00 -21.99
N ARG A 284 12.68 5.78 -22.90
CA ARG A 284 12.39 5.36 -24.28
C ARG A 284 13.65 4.98 -25.06
N GLU A 285 14.74 5.74 -24.89
CA GLU A 285 16.00 5.54 -25.61
C GLU A 285 16.80 4.34 -25.08
N ASN A 286 16.83 4.15 -23.75
CA ASN A 286 17.65 3.12 -23.11
C ASN A 286 16.90 1.78 -22.89
N LEU A 287 15.57 1.80 -22.91
CA LEU A 287 14.73 0.62 -22.70
C LEU A 287 13.73 0.42 -23.86
N PRO A 288 14.19 0.29 -25.12
CA PRO A 288 13.31 0.28 -26.29
C PRO A 288 12.37 -0.93 -26.34
N ASN A 289 12.69 -2.01 -25.64
CA ASN A 289 11.90 -3.23 -25.57
C ASN A 289 10.97 -3.28 -24.35
N THR A 290 11.07 -2.33 -23.43
CA THR A 290 10.20 -2.23 -22.25
C THR A 290 8.95 -1.47 -22.61
N SER A 291 7.80 -2.08 -22.37
CA SER A 291 6.50 -1.45 -22.56
C SER A 291 6.17 -0.61 -21.33
N LEU A 292 5.86 0.68 -21.52
CA LEU A 292 5.65 1.65 -20.45
C LEU A 292 4.16 1.96 -20.30
N ILE A 293 3.60 1.72 -19.13
CA ILE A 293 2.29 2.22 -18.71
C ILE A 293 2.50 3.46 -17.86
N LEU A 294 2.05 4.60 -18.37
CA LEU A 294 2.24 5.91 -17.74
C LEU A 294 0.91 6.48 -17.27
N ILE A 295 0.67 6.43 -15.96
CA ILE A 295 -0.50 7.06 -15.36
C ILE A 295 -0.12 8.47 -14.97
N SER A 296 -0.83 9.45 -15.47
CA SER A 296 -0.63 10.85 -15.13
C SER A 296 -1.95 11.62 -15.13
N GLN A 297 -2.03 12.61 -14.27
CA GLN A 297 -3.09 13.61 -14.31
C GLN A 297 -2.78 14.74 -15.29
N ARG A 298 -1.52 14.87 -15.75
CA ARG A 298 -1.08 15.91 -16.67
C ARG A 298 -1.15 15.44 -18.12
N THR A 299 -1.89 16.16 -18.94
CA THR A 299 -1.97 15.87 -20.38
C THR A 299 -0.64 16.07 -21.08
N SER A 300 0.18 17.06 -20.64
CA SER A 300 1.53 17.32 -21.16
C SER A 300 2.46 16.11 -21.04
N THR A 301 2.41 15.38 -19.93
CA THR A 301 3.17 14.14 -19.68
C THR A 301 2.79 13.05 -20.69
N LEU A 302 1.52 13.00 -21.08
CA LEU A 302 0.98 11.95 -21.94
C LEU A 302 1.09 12.25 -23.45
N GLN A 303 1.54 13.43 -23.85
CA GLN A 303 1.71 13.78 -25.28
C GLN A 303 2.66 12.83 -26.01
N MET A 304 3.63 12.26 -25.31
CA MET A 304 4.57 11.29 -25.88
C MET A 304 4.04 9.85 -25.95
N ALA A 305 2.87 9.56 -25.37
CA ALA A 305 2.29 8.24 -25.38
C ALA A 305 1.82 7.86 -26.79
N ASP A 306 2.06 6.62 -27.17
CA ASP A 306 1.61 6.07 -28.46
C ASP A 306 0.10 5.85 -28.48
N GLN A 307 -0.49 5.65 -27.27
CA GLN A 307 -1.92 5.48 -27.05
C GLN A 307 -2.27 5.99 -25.66
N ILE A 308 -3.43 6.64 -25.50
CA ILE A 308 -3.92 7.16 -24.23
C ILE A 308 -5.32 6.58 -23.98
N LEU A 309 -5.51 6.00 -22.80
CA LEU A 309 -6.81 5.59 -22.27
C LEU A 309 -7.37 6.71 -21.42
N LEU A 310 -8.54 7.23 -21.79
CA LEU A 310 -9.33 8.15 -20.98
C LEU A 310 -10.35 7.36 -20.17
N LEU A 311 -10.18 7.29 -18.85
CA LEU A 311 -11.08 6.59 -17.94
C LEU A 311 -12.00 7.56 -17.23
N GLU A 312 -13.28 7.21 -17.14
CA GLU A 312 -14.27 7.91 -16.34
C GLU A 312 -15.19 6.91 -15.64
N LYS A 313 -15.36 7.03 -14.33
CA LYS A 313 -16.26 6.20 -13.49
C LYS A 313 -16.14 4.69 -13.72
N GLY A 314 -14.92 4.23 -13.96
CA GLY A 314 -14.63 2.80 -14.18
C GLY A 314 -14.81 2.32 -15.62
N GLU A 315 -15.12 3.19 -16.56
CA GLU A 315 -15.33 2.87 -17.97
C GLU A 315 -14.26 3.53 -18.86
N LEU A 316 -13.98 2.91 -20.01
CA LEU A 316 -13.11 3.47 -21.04
C LEU A 316 -13.93 4.42 -21.91
N LEU A 317 -13.76 5.73 -21.69
CA LEU A 317 -14.52 6.74 -22.43
C LEU A 317 -13.97 6.99 -23.85
N ALA A 318 -12.66 6.99 -23.99
CA ALA A 318 -11.99 7.17 -25.27
C ALA A 318 -10.58 6.58 -25.26
N ILE A 319 -10.09 6.21 -26.45
CA ILE A 319 -8.76 5.70 -26.67
C ILE A 319 -8.17 6.31 -27.96
N GLY A 320 -6.91 6.72 -27.93
CA GLY A 320 -6.23 7.29 -29.10
C GLY A 320 -4.96 8.05 -28.73
N LYS A 321 -4.32 8.67 -29.71
CA LYS A 321 -3.21 9.60 -29.47
C LYS A 321 -3.70 10.94 -28.92
N HIS A 322 -2.80 11.71 -28.33
CA HIS A 322 -3.11 13.04 -27.80
C HIS A 322 -3.86 13.91 -28.84
N GLU A 323 -3.38 13.99 -30.06
CA GLU A 323 -3.98 14.80 -31.13
C GLU A 323 -5.38 14.33 -31.53
N ASP A 324 -5.60 13.02 -31.53
CA ASP A 324 -6.89 12.41 -31.87
C ASP A 324 -7.92 12.68 -30.77
N LEU A 325 -7.50 12.51 -29.49
CA LEU A 325 -8.36 12.79 -28.34
C LEU A 325 -8.71 14.27 -28.21
N MET A 326 -7.78 15.16 -28.56
CA MET A 326 -8.04 16.61 -28.63
C MET A 326 -9.12 16.96 -29.67
N LYS A 327 -9.24 16.18 -30.74
CA LYS A 327 -10.28 16.39 -31.77
C LYS A 327 -11.59 15.70 -31.40
N SER A 328 -11.54 14.47 -30.89
CA SER A 328 -12.72 13.59 -30.74
C SER A 328 -13.37 13.65 -29.36
N SER A 329 -12.62 13.90 -28.28
CA SER A 329 -13.14 13.82 -26.91
C SER A 329 -13.31 15.22 -26.29
N GLN A 330 -14.53 15.57 -25.91
CA GLN A 330 -14.81 16.81 -25.18
C GLN A 330 -14.18 16.76 -23.77
N VAL A 331 -14.33 15.65 -23.07
CA VAL A 331 -13.79 15.47 -21.70
C VAL A 331 -12.28 15.61 -21.69
N TYR A 332 -11.59 15.06 -22.70
CA TYR A 332 -10.12 15.19 -22.79
C TYR A 332 -9.69 16.65 -23.01
N ARG A 333 -10.43 17.40 -23.87
CA ARG A 333 -10.19 18.85 -24.05
C ARG A 333 -10.41 19.65 -22.77
N GLU A 334 -11.47 19.34 -22.02
CA GLU A 334 -11.77 20.00 -20.75
C GLU A 334 -10.66 19.76 -19.71
N ILE A 335 -10.16 18.49 -19.60
CA ILE A 335 -9.02 18.16 -18.75
C ILE A 335 -7.78 18.96 -19.18
N ASN A 336 -7.47 19.00 -20.48
CA ASN A 336 -6.32 19.74 -21.00
C ASN A 336 -6.47 21.25 -20.74
N ALA A 337 -7.61 21.84 -21.02
CA ALA A 337 -7.87 23.26 -20.79
C ALA A 337 -7.78 23.65 -19.30
N SER A 338 -8.24 22.81 -18.39
CA SER A 338 -8.15 23.04 -16.93
C SER A 338 -6.70 23.14 -16.43
N GLN A 339 -5.75 22.56 -17.15
CA GLN A 339 -4.32 22.57 -16.81
C GLN A 339 -3.57 23.75 -17.41
N HIS A 340 -4.01 24.27 -18.56
CA HIS A 340 -3.40 25.41 -19.24
C HIS A 340 -4.06 26.76 -18.85
N GLY A 341 -5.26 26.76 -18.27
CA GLY A 341 -5.98 27.97 -17.83
C GLY A 341 -5.59 28.52 -16.44
N LYS A 342 -4.48 28.07 -15.85
CA LYS A 342 -3.94 28.57 -14.57
C LYS A 342 -2.62 29.36 -14.71
N GLU A 343 -2.22 29.67 -15.93
CA GLU A 343 -0.99 30.45 -16.23
C GLU A 343 -1.28 31.92 -16.63
N ASP A 344 -2.50 32.46 -16.35
CA ASP A 344 -2.79 33.90 -16.46
C ASP A 344 -2.89 34.59 -15.08
#